data_ffd9f913df2700fa5ea4e991b7fbbd8b
#
_entry.id   ffd9f913df2700fa5ea4e991b7fbbd8b
#
_cell.length_a   1.000
_cell.length_b   1.000
_cell.length_c   1.000
_cell.angle_alpha   90.00
_cell.angle_beta   90.00
_cell.angle_gamma   90.00
#
_symmetry.space_group_name_H-M   'P 1'
#
loop_
_entity.id
_entity.type
_entity.pdbx_description
1 polymer ?
#
loop_
_entity_poly.entity_id
_entity_poly.type
_entity_poly.pdbx_seq_one_letter_code
_entity_poly.pdbx_strand_id
1 'polypeptide(L)'
;MTVNLLDFDLEGLAVFCEGLGEKRFRAQQLFQWIHQRGISNPEDMTDLAKSLRGKLAGTARVTRLEVNAQHVSKDGTIKWLFDVGNGDAIETVFIPEDDRGTLCISSQAGCAVGCRFCSTGHQGFSRNLTTGEIVAQLWFAEHFLRKHLNRQDRVISNVVMMGMGEPLQNYAALVPALRVMLDDHGYGLSRRRVTVSTSGVVPMIDRLGQDCPVALAVSLHAPNDVLRDDLVPLNKKYPIAELMDACNRYLVHAPRDFITFEYCMLDGVNDQPEHAQQLVALVRQHAKGGVWGKFNLIPFNPFPASGLTRSSAARVADFAKILSDAGIVTTVRKTRGDDIDAACGQLAGDVRDRTHVGQRMALRQTARTARTVMIKPVTVFAKQPQEH
;
A
#
# COMPACT_ATOMS: atom_id res chain seq x y z
N MET A 1 29.46 -9.68 9.02
CA MET A 1 28.19 -9.69 8.24
C MET A 1 28.35 -8.69 7.10
N THR A 2 27.97 -9.05 5.89
CA THR A 2 28.00 -8.14 4.72
C THR A 2 26.79 -7.20 4.77
N VAL A 3 27.02 -5.89 4.65
CA VAL A 3 25.96 -4.86 4.72
C VAL A 3 25.23 -4.76 3.38
N ASN A 4 23.91 -4.63 3.39
CA ASN A 4 23.14 -4.37 2.17
C ASN A 4 23.08 -2.86 1.90
N LEU A 5 23.65 -2.42 0.78
CA LEU A 5 23.71 -1.00 0.43
C LEU A 5 22.33 -0.38 0.12
N LEU A 6 21.34 -1.19 -0.19
CA LEU A 6 19.96 -0.70 -0.37
C LEU A 6 19.26 -0.35 0.95
N ASP A 7 19.83 -0.72 2.11
CA ASP A 7 19.27 -0.36 3.42
C ASP A 7 19.51 1.11 3.81
N PHE A 8 20.35 1.83 3.04
CA PHE A 8 20.72 3.20 3.34
C PHE A 8 20.03 4.23 2.44
N ASP A 9 19.55 5.31 3.03
CA ASP A 9 19.39 6.59 2.34
C ASP A 9 20.78 7.24 2.12
N LEU A 10 20.83 8.36 1.41
CA LEU A 10 22.12 9.02 1.07
C LEU A 10 22.92 9.39 2.32
N GLU A 11 22.25 9.84 3.38
CA GLU A 11 22.90 10.21 4.64
C GLU A 11 23.48 8.97 5.36
N GLY A 12 22.70 7.90 5.47
CA GLY A 12 23.15 6.63 6.02
C GLY A 12 24.34 6.05 5.24
N LEU A 13 24.32 6.17 3.91
CA LEU A 13 25.41 5.73 3.04
C LEU A 13 26.66 6.61 3.24
N ALA A 14 26.48 7.91 3.51
CA ALA A 14 27.60 8.80 3.81
C ALA A 14 28.31 8.39 5.13
N VAL A 15 27.54 8.11 6.17
CA VAL A 15 28.06 7.58 7.45
C VAL A 15 28.78 6.24 7.24
N PHE A 16 28.24 5.35 6.41
CA PHE A 16 28.87 4.09 6.07
C PHE A 16 30.24 4.31 5.36
N CYS A 17 30.31 5.22 4.38
CA CYS A 17 31.55 5.57 3.69
C CYS A 17 32.60 6.15 4.67
N GLU A 18 32.21 7.03 5.58
CA GLU A 18 33.10 7.57 6.62
C GLU A 18 33.64 6.45 7.52
N GLY A 19 32.81 5.47 7.87
CA GLY A 19 33.22 4.27 8.61
C GLY A 19 34.27 3.42 7.88
N LEU A 20 34.34 3.50 6.55
CA LEU A 20 35.38 2.87 5.71
C LEU A 20 36.62 3.77 5.54
N GLY A 21 36.68 4.95 6.17
CA GLY A 21 37.75 5.92 6.00
C GLY A 21 37.69 6.69 4.67
N GLU A 22 36.50 6.76 4.06
CA GLU A 22 36.29 7.46 2.80
C GLU A 22 35.57 8.81 3.05
N LYS A 23 35.67 9.72 2.08
CA LYS A 23 35.01 11.02 2.18
C LYS A 23 33.50 10.90 1.88
N ARG A 24 32.66 11.69 2.55
CA ARG A 24 31.19 11.71 2.41
C ARG A 24 30.70 11.78 0.95
N PHE A 25 31.34 12.53 0.07
CA PHE A 25 30.92 12.66 -1.33
C PHE A 25 30.98 11.32 -2.10
N ARG A 26 31.73 10.32 -1.61
CA ARG A 26 31.76 8.98 -2.21
C ARG A 26 30.41 8.27 -2.12
N ALA A 27 29.63 8.59 -1.09
CA ALA A 27 28.27 8.10 -0.95
C ALA A 27 27.38 8.50 -2.13
N GLN A 28 27.47 9.76 -2.58
CA GLN A 28 26.72 10.24 -3.73
C GLN A 28 27.07 9.47 -5.01
N GLN A 29 28.36 9.24 -5.27
CA GLN A 29 28.80 8.45 -6.42
C GLN A 29 28.26 7.01 -6.34
N LEU A 30 28.41 6.37 -5.17
CA LEU A 30 27.93 4.99 -4.94
C LEU A 30 26.41 4.91 -5.09
N PHE A 31 25.68 5.88 -4.54
CA PHE A 31 24.22 5.96 -4.61
C PHE A 31 23.71 6.07 -6.06
N GLN A 32 24.36 6.90 -6.89
CA GLN A 32 24.04 7.01 -8.32
C GLN A 32 24.34 5.71 -9.09
N TRP A 33 25.45 5.05 -8.79
CA TRP A 33 25.77 3.75 -9.40
C TRP A 33 24.70 2.70 -9.11
N ILE A 34 24.26 2.65 -7.86
CA ILE A 34 23.25 1.67 -7.44
C ILE A 34 21.89 2.02 -8.03
N HIS A 35 21.38 3.24 -7.80
CA HIS A 35 19.98 3.55 -8.05
C HIS A 35 19.70 4.05 -9.47
N GLN A 36 20.58 4.84 -10.06
CA GLN A 36 20.38 5.37 -11.42
C GLN A 36 20.88 4.42 -12.50
N ARG A 37 22.07 3.84 -12.28
CA ARG A 37 22.71 2.97 -13.29
C ARG A 37 22.37 1.49 -13.09
N GLY A 38 21.83 1.08 -11.94
CA GLY A 38 21.43 -0.29 -11.66
C GLY A 38 22.60 -1.26 -11.45
N ILE A 39 23.77 -0.74 -11.12
CA ILE A 39 24.96 -1.57 -10.92
C ILE A 39 24.98 -2.10 -9.49
N SER A 40 25.04 -3.42 -9.36
CA SER A 40 25.06 -4.10 -8.06
C SER A 40 26.45 -4.62 -7.64
N ASN A 41 27.36 -4.79 -8.59
CA ASN A 41 28.72 -5.23 -8.30
C ASN A 41 29.64 -4.01 -8.20
N PRO A 42 30.29 -3.74 -7.05
CA PRO A 42 31.19 -2.61 -6.88
C PRO A 42 32.35 -2.59 -7.88
N GLU A 43 32.82 -3.72 -8.38
CA GLU A 43 33.92 -3.79 -9.36
C GLU A 43 33.56 -3.11 -10.69
N ASP A 44 32.28 -3.05 -11.04
CA ASP A 44 31.79 -2.42 -12.26
C ASP A 44 31.60 -0.90 -12.12
N MET A 45 31.78 -0.34 -10.90
CA MET A 45 31.61 1.09 -10.60
C MET A 45 32.93 1.86 -10.90
N THR A 46 33.21 2.05 -12.18
CA THR A 46 34.54 2.39 -12.69
C THR A 46 35.07 3.77 -12.30
N ASP A 47 34.22 4.74 -11.92
CA ASP A 47 34.64 6.06 -11.41
C ASP A 47 34.92 6.07 -9.89
N LEU A 48 34.66 4.95 -9.21
CA LEU A 48 35.13 4.78 -7.83
C LEU A 48 36.59 4.33 -7.79
N ALA A 49 37.34 4.84 -6.81
CA ALA A 49 38.71 4.42 -6.60
C ALA A 49 38.82 2.93 -6.38
N LYS A 50 39.87 2.27 -6.94
CA LYS A 50 40.08 0.82 -6.77
C LYS A 50 40.14 0.39 -5.29
N SER A 51 40.72 1.23 -4.43
CA SER A 51 40.77 1.00 -2.97
C SER A 51 39.40 0.92 -2.36
N LEU A 52 38.47 1.84 -2.74
CA LEU A 52 37.09 1.82 -2.25
C LEU A 52 36.34 0.59 -2.77
N ARG A 53 36.48 0.26 -4.07
CA ARG A 53 35.84 -0.94 -4.64
C ARG A 53 36.26 -2.21 -3.91
N GLY A 54 37.57 -2.34 -3.61
CA GLY A 54 38.09 -3.48 -2.82
C GLY A 54 37.54 -3.52 -1.39
N LYS A 55 37.38 -2.36 -0.71
CA LYS A 55 36.74 -2.31 0.61
C LYS A 55 35.27 -2.74 0.54
N LEU A 56 34.52 -2.25 -0.48
CA LEU A 56 33.12 -2.59 -0.68
C LEU A 56 32.93 -4.09 -0.96
N ALA A 57 33.75 -4.70 -1.83
CA ALA A 57 33.66 -6.12 -2.17
C ALA A 57 33.75 -7.05 -0.93
N GLY A 58 34.49 -6.63 0.10
CA GLY A 58 34.64 -7.40 1.36
C GLY A 58 33.56 -7.11 2.41
N THR A 59 32.88 -5.96 2.36
CA THR A 59 32.05 -5.46 3.45
C THR A 59 30.61 -5.21 3.09
N ALA A 60 30.29 -5.04 1.80
CA ALA A 60 28.98 -4.61 1.34
C ALA A 60 28.49 -5.36 0.10
N ARG A 61 27.19 -5.34 -0.12
CA ARG A 61 26.55 -5.89 -1.32
C ARG A 61 25.27 -5.10 -1.66
N VAL A 62 24.82 -5.18 -2.89
CA VAL A 62 23.47 -4.81 -3.30
C VAL A 62 22.65 -6.10 -3.40
N THR A 63 21.77 -6.31 -2.42
CA THR A 63 20.95 -7.52 -2.37
C THR A 63 19.76 -7.37 -3.32
N ARG A 64 19.74 -8.19 -4.36
CA ARG A 64 18.61 -8.28 -5.29
C ARG A 64 17.55 -9.20 -4.69
N LEU A 65 16.27 -8.89 -4.95
CA LEU A 65 15.19 -9.83 -4.68
C LEU A 65 15.18 -10.91 -5.76
N GLU A 66 14.98 -12.15 -5.36
CA GLU A 66 14.79 -13.28 -6.28
C GLU A 66 13.33 -13.35 -6.71
N VAL A 67 13.09 -13.55 -8.01
CA VAL A 67 11.76 -13.64 -8.57
C VAL A 67 11.29 -15.09 -8.55
N ASN A 68 10.34 -15.42 -7.69
CA ASN A 68 9.72 -16.75 -7.66
C ASN A 68 8.70 -16.94 -8.78
N ALA A 69 7.97 -15.87 -9.13
CA ALA A 69 6.98 -15.87 -10.21
C ALA A 69 6.80 -14.49 -10.83
N GLN A 70 6.43 -14.47 -12.12
CA GLN A 70 6.03 -13.28 -12.86
C GLN A 70 4.77 -13.57 -13.64
N HIS A 71 3.77 -12.70 -13.51
CA HIS A 71 2.53 -12.77 -14.27
C HIS A 71 2.33 -11.47 -15.06
N VAL A 72 1.88 -11.60 -16.31
CA VAL A 72 1.59 -10.45 -17.19
C VAL A 72 0.13 -10.51 -17.58
N SER A 73 -0.62 -9.48 -17.22
CA SER A 73 -2.03 -9.31 -17.58
C SER A 73 -2.19 -8.87 -19.03
N LYS A 74 -3.37 -9.10 -19.59
CA LYS A 74 -3.77 -8.62 -20.92
C LYS A 74 -3.75 -7.09 -21.04
N ASP A 75 -3.90 -6.37 -19.94
CA ASP A 75 -3.84 -4.90 -19.90
C ASP A 75 -2.42 -4.35 -19.71
N GLY A 76 -1.41 -5.22 -19.75
CA GLY A 76 0.01 -4.87 -19.57
C GLY A 76 0.46 -4.76 -18.12
N THR A 77 -0.42 -4.96 -17.15
CA THR A 77 -0.03 -5.03 -15.73
C THR A 77 0.89 -6.21 -15.49
N ILE A 78 1.99 -5.99 -14.75
CA ILE A 78 2.95 -7.04 -14.40
C ILE A 78 2.97 -7.22 -12.89
N LYS A 79 2.81 -8.46 -12.44
CA LYS A 79 2.93 -8.84 -11.02
C LYS A 79 4.14 -9.74 -10.83
N TRP A 80 5.00 -9.39 -9.90
CA TRP A 80 6.12 -10.22 -9.45
C TRP A 80 5.88 -10.73 -8.04
N LEU A 81 6.22 -11.99 -7.81
CA LEU A 81 6.35 -12.61 -6.49
C LEU A 81 7.83 -12.70 -6.16
N PHE A 82 8.28 -11.99 -5.14
CA PHE A 82 9.66 -11.94 -4.69
C PHE A 82 9.88 -12.76 -3.43
N ASP A 83 10.92 -13.59 -3.41
CA ASP A 83 11.42 -14.21 -2.19
C ASP A 83 12.08 -13.15 -1.30
N VAL A 84 11.68 -13.12 -0.04
CA VAL A 84 12.28 -12.25 0.98
C VAL A 84 12.92 -13.07 2.11
N GLY A 85 13.14 -14.34 1.88
CA GLY A 85 13.77 -15.27 2.81
C GLY A 85 12.84 -15.83 3.88
N ASN A 86 13.33 -16.80 4.61
CA ASN A 86 12.60 -17.49 5.69
C ASN A 86 11.30 -18.18 5.26
N GLY A 87 11.09 -18.39 3.95
CA GLY A 87 9.86 -18.93 3.38
C GLY A 87 8.74 -17.92 3.32
N ASP A 88 9.06 -16.63 3.37
CA ASP A 88 8.14 -15.52 3.10
C ASP A 88 8.36 -15.01 1.67
N ALA A 89 7.27 -14.68 0.96
CA ALA A 89 7.32 -14.02 -0.34
C ALA A 89 6.32 -12.87 -0.40
N ILE A 90 6.68 -11.83 -1.14
CA ILE A 90 5.87 -10.61 -1.28
C ILE A 90 5.55 -10.32 -2.74
N GLU A 91 4.44 -9.65 -2.98
CA GLU A 91 4.03 -9.25 -4.32
C GLU A 91 4.29 -7.76 -4.57
N THR A 92 4.67 -7.46 -5.81
CA THR A 92 4.88 -6.11 -6.35
C THR A 92 4.19 -6.03 -7.70
N VAL A 93 3.49 -4.93 -7.97
CA VAL A 93 2.70 -4.78 -9.20
C VAL A 93 3.09 -3.50 -9.95
N PHE A 94 3.44 -3.66 -11.23
CA PHE A 94 3.61 -2.56 -12.16
C PHE A 94 2.33 -2.38 -12.97
N ILE A 95 1.81 -1.16 -13.00
CA ILE A 95 0.60 -0.77 -13.74
C ILE A 95 1.01 0.25 -14.79
N PRO A 96 1.03 -0.12 -16.09
CA PRO A 96 1.29 0.82 -17.16
C PRO A 96 0.08 1.73 -17.41
N GLU A 97 0.36 2.98 -17.70
CA GLU A 97 -0.57 3.97 -18.24
C GLU A 97 0.11 4.63 -19.45
N ASP A 98 -0.64 5.31 -20.33
CA ASP A 98 -0.15 5.79 -21.62
C ASP A 98 1.20 6.55 -21.53
N ASP A 99 1.33 7.44 -20.57
CA ASP A 99 2.52 8.29 -20.33
C ASP A 99 3.11 8.13 -18.92
N ARG A 100 2.61 7.16 -18.12
CA ARG A 100 3.02 6.94 -16.73
C ARG A 100 3.16 5.47 -16.41
N GLY A 101 4.08 5.15 -15.50
CA GLY A 101 4.18 3.84 -14.87
C GLY A 101 3.98 3.96 -13.37
N THR A 102 3.02 3.24 -12.82
CA THR A 102 2.78 3.18 -11.37
C THR A 102 3.27 1.85 -10.82
N LEU A 103 4.14 1.89 -9.81
CA LEU A 103 4.60 0.71 -9.09
C LEU A 103 3.93 0.65 -7.73
N CYS A 104 3.21 -0.45 -7.47
CA CYS A 104 2.64 -0.79 -6.18
C CYS A 104 3.60 -1.73 -5.45
N ILE A 105 4.13 -1.30 -4.30
CA ILE A 105 5.14 -2.03 -3.53
C ILE A 105 4.65 -2.39 -2.13
N SER A 106 5.22 -3.47 -1.60
CA SER A 106 4.93 -4.03 -0.30
C SER A 106 5.87 -3.48 0.78
N SER A 107 5.37 -3.37 2.02
CA SER A 107 6.11 -2.89 3.19
C SER A 107 6.33 -3.97 4.26
N GLN A 108 5.57 -5.05 4.20
CA GLN A 108 5.63 -6.15 5.16
C GLN A 108 5.39 -7.49 4.44
N ALA A 109 5.88 -8.58 5.01
CA ALA A 109 5.43 -9.92 4.67
C ALA A 109 4.16 -10.21 5.47
N GLY A 110 3.00 -10.12 4.79
CA GLY A 110 1.69 -10.15 5.42
C GLY A 110 1.26 -8.82 6.07
N CYS A 111 0.16 -8.84 6.86
CA CYS A 111 -0.38 -7.66 7.51
C CYS A 111 -1.10 -8.01 8.82
N ALA A 112 -0.75 -7.32 9.92
CA ALA A 112 -1.36 -7.55 11.23
C ALA A 112 -2.69 -6.81 11.43
N VAL A 113 -3.09 -5.90 10.54
CA VAL A 113 -4.31 -5.09 10.69
C VAL A 113 -5.57 -5.94 10.57
N GLY A 114 -5.58 -6.93 9.67
CA GLY A 114 -6.68 -7.89 9.53
C GLY A 114 -7.95 -7.26 8.93
N CYS A 115 -7.84 -6.43 7.90
CA CYS A 115 -8.99 -5.89 7.16
C CYS A 115 -9.75 -7.00 6.44
N ARG A 116 -11.09 -7.02 6.58
CA ARG A 116 -11.94 -8.11 6.04
C ARG A 116 -11.92 -8.24 4.52
N PHE A 117 -11.73 -7.15 3.82
CA PHE A 117 -11.75 -7.07 2.36
C PHE A 117 -10.36 -7.23 1.73
N CYS A 118 -9.33 -7.59 2.50
CA CYS A 118 -7.94 -7.64 2.03
C CYS A 118 -7.35 -9.04 2.19
N SER A 119 -6.92 -9.66 1.10
CA SER A 119 -6.32 -11.00 1.07
C SER A 119 -5.07 -11.06 1.96
N THR A 120 -4.17 -10.06 1.87
CA THR A 120 -2.99 -9.96 2.74
C THR A 120 -3.35 -9.94 4.23
N GLY A 121 -4.48 -9.28 4.59
CA GLY A 121 -4.97 -9.26 5.97
C GLY A 121 -5.43 -10.64 6.46
N HIS A 122 -5.92 -11.50 5.56
CA HIS A 122 -6.31 -12.87 5.88
C HIS A 122 -5.11 -13.82 6.03
N GLN A 123 -3.98 -13.52 5.39
CA GLN A 123 -2.76 -14.32 5.54
C GLN A 123 -2.08 -14.14 6.91
N GLY A 124 -2.39 -13.05 7.64
CA GLY A 124 -1.71 -12.69 8.86
C GLY A 124 -0.38 -11.97 8.61
N PHE A 125 0.53 -12.00 9.59
CA PHE A 125 1.76 -11.20 9.58
C PHE A 125 2.97 -12.06 9.98
N SER A 126 4.02 -11.99 9.19
CA SER A 126 5.32 -12.62 9.51
C SER A 126 6.32 -11.60 10.04
N ARG A 127 6.68 -10.59 9.25
CA ARG A 127 7.69 -9.59 9.62
C ARG A 127 7.59 -8.30 8.82
N ASN A 128 8.23 -7.28 9.32
CA ASN A 128 8.53 -6.07 8.58
C ASN A 128 9.60 -6.36 7.50
N LEU A 129 9.48 -5.69 6.35
CA LEU A 129 10.57 -5.65 5.38
C LEU A 129 11.65 -4.67 5.83
N THR A 130 12.90 -4.92 5.47
CA THR A 130 13.98 -3.94 5.63
C THR A 130 13.82 -2.80 4.64
N THR A 131 14.54 -1.70 4.85
CA THR A 131 14.62 -0.59 3.88
C THR A 131 15.07 -1.12 2.53
N GLY A 132 16.11 -1.96 2.51
CA GLY A 132 16.64 -2.55 1.30
C GLY A 132 15.64 -3.43 0.56
N GLU A 133 14.81 -4.21 1.26
CA GLU A 133 13.76 -5.03 0.63
C GLU A 133 12.64 -4.17 0.05
N ILE A 134 12.30 -3.04 0.68
CA ILE A 134 11.32 -2.09 0.13
C ILE A 134 11.90 -1.43 -1.13
N VAL A 135 13.12 -0.93 -1.08
CA VAL A 135 13.80 -0.26 -2.20
C VAL A 135 14.10 -1.23 -3.34
N ALA A 136 14.46 -2.49 -3.04
CA ALA A 136 14.80 -3.49 -4.03
C ALA A 136 13.64 -3.82 -4.99
N GLN A 137 12.38 -3.68 -4.56
CA GLN A 137 11.21 -3.82 -5.42
C GLN A 137 11.22 -2.76 -6.55
N LEU A 138 11.46 -1.49 -6.19
CA LEU A 138 11.59 -0.40 -7.16
C LEU A 138 12.84 -0.55 -8.00
N TRP A 139 13.98 -0.90 -7.39
CA TRP A 139 15.24 -1.13 -8.07
C TRP A 139 15.12 -2.20 -9.16
N PHE A 140 14.54 -3.34 -8.81
CA PHE A 140 14.32 -4.43 -9.75
C PHE A 140 13.36 -4.01 -10.87
N ALA A 141 12.18 -3.49 -10.52
CA ALA A 141 11.15 -3.17 -11.49
C ALA A 141 11.63 -2.11 -12.51
N GLU A 142 12.29 -1.03 -12.05
CA GLU A 142 12.79 0.03 -12.94
C GLU A 142 13.82 -0.52 -13.94
N HIS A 143 14.81 -1.30 -13.47
CA HIS A 143 15.85 -1.83 -14.35
C HIS A 143 15.35 -2.94 -15.26
N PHE A 144 14.45 -3.79 -14.77
CA PHE A 144 13.77 -4.80 -15.60
C PHE A 144 12.97 -4.15 -16.73
N LEU A 145 12.15 -3.15 -16.41
CA LEU A 145 11.28 -2.48 -17.36
C LEU A 145 12.07 -1.67 -18.40
N ARG A 146 13.11 -0.95 -17.99
CA ARG A 146 14.00 -0.26 -18.94
C ARG A 146 14.57 -1.22 -19.97
N LYS A 147 15.10 -2.36 -19.53
CA LYS A 147 15.64 -3.37 -20.41
C LYS A 147 14.55 -4.00 -21.30
N HIS A 148 13.41 -4.35 -20.71
CA HIS A 148 12.31 -5.01 -21.42
C HIS A 148 11.66 -4.11 -22.49
N LEU A 149 11.51 -2.81 -22.18
CA LEU A 149 10.91 -1.82 -23.07
C LEU A 149 11.95 -1.08 -23.94
N ASN A 150 13.23 -1.45 -23.85
CA ASN A 150 14.36 -0.79 -24.53
C ASN A 150 14.35 0.75 -24.33
N ARG A 151 14.11 1.21 -23.08
CA ARG A 151 14.06 2.62 -22.71
C ARG A 151 15.30 3.03 -21.92
N GLN A 152 15.82 4.24 -22.19
CA GLN A 152 16.94 4.84 -21.46
C GLN A 152 16.45 5.72 -20.30
N ASP A 153 15.29 6.31 -20.43
CA ASP A 153 14.64 7.14 -19.45
C ASP A 153 13.86 6.30 -18.43
N ARG A 154 13.47 6.96 -17.33
CA ARG A 154 12.70 6.35 -16.25
C ARG A 154 11.34 5.87 -16.71
N VAL A 155 10.99 4.63 -16.39
CA VAL A 155 9.70 4.00 -16.70
C VAL A 155 8.71 4.21 -15.55
N ILE A 156 9.17 4.07 -14.30
CA ILE A 156 8.32 4.21 -13.12
C ILE A 156 8.26 5.69 -12.71
N SER A 157 7.10 6.31 -12.91
CA SER A 157 6.85 7.72 -12.57
C SER A 157 6.12 7.92 -11.25
N ASN A 158 5.45 6.88 -10.73
CA ASN A 158 4.71 6.89 -9.48
C ASN A 158 5.04 5.63 -8.66
N VAL A 159 5.14 5.79 -7.35
CA VAL A 159 5.23 4.67 -6.41
C VAL A 159 4.12 4.78 -5.38
N VAL A 160 3.40 3.69 -5.13
CA VAL A 160 2.35 3.62 -4.14
C VAL A 160 2.63 2.50 -3.14
N MET A 161 2.65 2.82 -1.85
CA MET A 161 2.79 1.85 -0.76
C MET A 161 1.42 1.24 -0.46
N MET A 162 0.87 0.50 -1.45
CA MET A 162 -0.46 -0.11 -1.42
C MET A 162 -0.41 -1.62 -1.64
N GLY A 163 0.78 -2.20 -1.58
CA GLY A 163 1.01 -3.64 -1.62
C GLY A 163 0.72 -4.31 -0.28
N MET A 164 1.50 -5.33 0.05
CA MET A 164 1.32 -6.08 1.29
C MET A 164 1.83 -5.28 2.50
N GLY A 165 1.01 -5.26 3.58
CA GLY A 165 1.37 -4.66 4.87
C GLY A 165 0.75 -3.28 5.14
N GLU A 166 0.91 -2.83 6.38
CA GLU A 166 0.61 -1.47 6.83
C GLU A 166 1.93 -0.67 6.90
N PRO A 167 2.19 0.25 5.96
CA PRO A 167 3.49 0.92 5.89
C PRO A 167 3.87 1.68 7.15
N LEU A 168 2.91 2.31 7.82
CA LEU A 168 3.18 3.08 9.04
C LEU A 168 3.48 2.20 10.27
N GLN A 169 3.19 0.89 10.22
CA GLN A 169 3.68 -0.06 11.23
C GLN A 169 5.13 -0.50 10.99
N ASN A 170 5.68 -0.22 9.80
CA ASN A 170 7.09 -0.42 9.46
C ASN A 170 7.84 0.90 9.29
N TYR A 171 7.58 1.86 10.15
CA TYR A 171 8.00 3.25 10.01
C TYR A 171 9.51 3.43 9.88
N ALA A 172 10.29 2.68 10.66
CA ALA A 172 11.75 2.80 10.69
C ALA A 172 12.42 2.42 9.34
N ALA A 173 11.84 1.46 8.61
CA ALA A 173 12.31 1.09 7.28
C ALA A 173 11.66 1.93 6.17
N LEU A 174 10.43 2.39 6.40
CA LEU A 174 9.67 3.17 5.43
C LEU A 174 10.34 4.51 5.12
N VAL A 175 10.68 5.30 6.14
CA VAL A 175 11.17 6.67 5.94
C VAL A 175 12.50 6.72 5.16
N PRO A 176 13.52 5.91 5.47
CA PRO A 176 14.71 5.84 4.62
C PRO A 176 14.39 5.41 3.19
N ALA A 177 13.48 4.44 2.97
CA ALA A 177 13.07 4.02 1.63
C ALA A 177 12.40 5.18 0.85
N LEU A 178 11.54 5.95 1.50
CA LEU A 178 10.94 7.16 0.88
C LEU A 178 12.01 8.19 0.50
N ARG A 179 13.01 8.42 1.36
CA ARG A 179 14.11 9.35 1.07
C ARG A 179 14.92 8.89 -0.15
N VAL A 180 15.19 7.58 -0.29
CA VAL A 180 15.83 7.02 -1.49
C VAL A 180 15.01 7.31 -2.75
N MET A 181 13.68 7.15 -2.69
CA MET A 181 12.79 7.40 -3.82
C MET A 181 12.73 8.88 -4.23
N LEU A 182 12.84 9.78 -3.26
CA LEU A 182 12.74 11.23 -3.48
C LEU A 182 14.07 11.87 -3.86
N ASP A 183 15.21 11.29 -3.48
CA ASP A 183 16.55 11.87 -3.69
C ASP A 183 16.88 11.97 -5.18
N ASP A 184 17.38 13.13 -5.61
CA ASP A 184 17.74 13.41 -7.01
C ASP A 184 18.90 12.53 -7.50
N HIS A 185 19.77 12.05 -6.61
CA HIS A 185 20.83 11.10 -6.91
C HIS A 185 20.36 9.65 -6.88
N GLY A 186 19.12 9.42 -6.40
CA GLY A 186 18.42 8.14 -6.45
C GLY A 186 17.43 8.09 -7.61
N TYR A 187 16.14 8.11 -7.27
CA TYR A 187 15.06 8.05 -8.28
C TYR A 187 14.48 9.41 -8.64
N GLY A 188 14.69 10.47 -7.87
CA GLY A 188 14.23 11.83 -8.16
C GLY A 188 12.70 11.93 -8.32
N LEU A 189 11.94 11.10 -7.59
CA LEU A 189 10.49 11.18 -7.62
C LEU A 189 10.00 12.38 -6.82
N SER A 190 9.04 13.13 -7.34
CA SER A 190 8.47 14.22 -6.55
C SER A 190 7.62 13.67 -5.40
N ARG A 191 7.53 14.38 -4.28
CA ARG A 191 6.70 14.04 -3.12
C ARG A 191 5.22 13.77 -3.47
N ARG A 192 4.72 14.34 -4.58
CA ARG A 192 3.36 14.10 -5.12
C ARG A 192 3.22 12.77 -5.85
N ARG A 193 4.33 12.15 -6.26
CA ARG A 193 4.39 10.92 -7.05
C ARG A 193 4.68 9.68 -6.20
N VAL A 194 5.02 9.89 -4.93
CA VAL A 194 5.14 8.82 -3.93
C VAL A 194 3.96 8.93 -2.98
N THR A 195 3.18 7.85 -2.86
CA THR A 195 1.99 7.81 -2.01
C THR A 195 2.16 6.76 -0.93
N VAL A 196 2.06 7.17 0.33
CA VAL A 196 1.90 6.25 1.46
C VAL A 196 0.41 6.04 1.69
N SER A 197 -0.01 4.77 1.70
CA SER A 197 -1.37 4.38 2.08
C SER A 197 -1.36 3.84 3.50
N THR A 198 -2.36 4.19 4.31
CA THR A 198 -2.46 3.70 5.67
C THR A 198 -3.90 3.39 6.06
N SER A 199 -4.08 2.37 6.88
CA SER A 199 -5.34 2.08 7.55
C SER A 199 -5.63 3.01 8.74
N GLY A 200 -4.71 3.96 9.05
CA GLY A 200 -4.92 4.98 10.06
C GLY A 200 -4.12 4.79 11.35
N VAL A 201 -2.82 4.57 11.27
CA VAL A 201 -1.91 4.57 12.43
C VAL A 201 -1.63 6.03 12.83
N VAL A 202 -2.58 6.65 13.55
CA VAL A 202 -2.65 8.08 13.84
C VAL A 202 -1.32 8.71 14.29
N PRO A 203 -0.59 8.20 15.31
CA PRO A 203 0.67 8.82 15.73
C PRO A 203 1.75 8.83 14.64
N MET A 204 1.70 7.86 13.73
CA MET A 204 2.68 7.77 12.64
C MET A 204 2.30 8.64 11.45
N ILE A 205 1.01 8.99 11.26
CA ILE A 205 0.58 10.01 10.30
C ILE A 205 1.18 11.36 10.69
N ASP A 206 1.05 11.76 11.96
CA ASP A 206 1.62 13.00 12.48
C ASP A 206 3.15 13.05 12.27
N ARG A 207 3.81 11.95 12.60
CA ARG A 207 5.25 11.84 12.45
C ARG A 207 5.71 11.88 10.99
N LEU A 208 4.99 11.22 10.08
CA LEU A 208 5.29 11.24 8.64
C LEU A 208 5.20 12.66 8.07
N GLY A 209 4.24 13.46 8.54
CA GLY A 209 4.12 14.88 8.17
C GLY A 209 5.36 15.71 8.49
N GLN A 210 6.08 15.35 9.54
CA GLN A 210 7.31 16.03 9.97
C GLN A 210 8.56 15.45 9.28
N ASP A 211 8.70 14.12 9.24
CA ASP A 211 9.94 13.44 8.84
C ASP A 211 10.10 13.33 7.31
N CYS A 212 9.00 13.06 6.58
CA CYS A 212 9.03 12.86 5.13
C CYS A 212 7.63 13.00 4.51
N PRO A 213 7.05 14.21 4.43
CA PRO A 213 5.69 14.39 3.92
C PRO A 213 5.61 14.11 2.42
N VAL A 214 4.88 13.06 2.06
CA VAL A 214 4.55 12.61 0.70
C VAL A 214 3.04 12.63 0.48
N ALA A 215 2.53 12.23 -0.69
CA ALA A 215 1.09 12.10 -0.87
C ALA A 215 0.56 11.02 0.10
N LEU A 216 -0.58 11.31 0.75
CA LEU A 216 -1.20 10.39 1.72
C LEU A 216 -2.52 9.85 1.16
N ALA A 217 -2.70 8.54 1.27
CA ALA A 217 -3.97 7.86 1.07
C ALA A 217 -4.40 7.19 2.38
N VAL A 218 -5.68 7.30 2.71
CA VAL A 218 -6.26 6.73 3.92
C VAL A 218 -7.31 5.69 3.55
N SER A 219 -7.10 4.47 3.97
CA SER A 219 -8.04 3.36 3.86
C SER A 219 -9.20 3.58 4.84
N LEU A 220 -10.22 4.34 4.42
CA LEU A 220 -11.37 4.70 5.26
C LEU A 220 -12.41 3.59 5.28
N HIS A 221 -12.93 3.18 4.13
CA HIS A 221 -13.81 2.06 3.84
C HIS A 221 -15.16 2.01 4.57
N ALA A 222 -15.42 2.93 5.49
CA ALA A 222 -16.70 3.05 6.19
C ALA A 222 -16.98 4.51 6.58
N PRO A 223 -18.26 4.92 6.68
CA PRO A 223 -18.61 6.28 7.05
C PRO A 223 -18.76 6.51 8.56
N ASN A 224 -18.72 5.44 9.36
CA ASN A 224 -18.92 5.48 10.81
C ASN A 224 -18.07 4.39 11.51
N ASP A 225 -17.85 4.57 12.81
CA ASP A 225 -16.97 3.69 13.60
C ASP A 225 -17.51 2.26 13.72
N VAL A 226 -18.82 2.09 13.85
CA VAL A 226 -19.43 0.76 14.01
C VAL A 226 -19.08 -0.15 12.82
N LEU A 227 -19.24 0.39 11.60
CA LEU A 227 -18.92 -0.35 10.39
C LEU A 227 -17.42 -0.45 10.18
N ARG A 228 -16.67 0.62 10.51
CA ARG A 228 -15.21 0.62 10.35
C ARG A 228 -14.51 -0.34 11.31
N ASP A 229 -14.99 -0.48 12.53
CA ASP A 229 -14.48 -1.47 13.51
C ASP A 229 -14.53 -2.90 13.00
N ASP A 230 -15.50 -3.17 12.14
CA ASP A 230 -15.69 -4.46 11.51
C ASP A 230 -14.82 -4.66 10.28
N LEU A 231 -14.73 -3.64 9.41
CA LEU A 231 -14.00 -3.72 8.15
C LEU A 231 -12.50 -3.49 8.33
N VAL A 232 -12.12 -2.57 9.22
CA VAL A 232 -10.75 -2.14 9.52
C VAL A 232 -10.53 -2.15 11.02
N PRO A 233 -10.15 -3.29 11.63
CA PRO A 233 -10.09 -3.45 13.09
C PRO A 233 -9.18 -2.46 13.84
N LEU A 234 -8.26 -1.80 13.12
CA LEU A 234 -7.41 -0.75 13.67
C LEU A 234 -8.23 0.46 14.16
N ASN A 235 -9.46 0.65 13.65
CA ASN A 235 -10.37 1.73 14.07
C ASN A 235 -10.69 1.70 15.56
N LYS A 236 -10.73 0.52 16.17
CA LYS A 236 -10.95 0.38 17.62
C LYS A 236 -9.89 1.09 18.46
N LYS A 237 -8.69 1.24 17.89
CA LYS A 237 -7.58 1.94 18.54
C LYS A 237 -7.54 3.42 18.17
N TYR A 238 -7.90 3.72 16.92
CA TYR A 238 -7.89 5.07 16.35
C TYR A 238 -9.21 5.32 15.62
N PRO A 239 -10.25 5.80 16.34
CA PRO A 239 -11.55 6.09 15.76
C PRO A 239 -11.50 7.13 14.63
N ILE A 240 -12.55 7.18 13.81
CA ILE A 240 -12.62 8.06 12.64
C ILE A 240 -12.33 9.52 13.01
N ALA A 241 -12.86 10.02 14.12
CA ALA A 241 -12.64 11.41 14.53
C ALA A 241 -11.13 11.73 14.73
N GLU A 242 -10.40 10.85 15.44
CA GLU A 242 -8.96 11.02 15.64
C GLU A 242 -8.18 10.92 14.32
N LEU A 243 -8.60 10.00 13.45
CA LEU A 243 -8.02 9.83 12.12
C LEU A 243 -8.20 11.08 11.26
N MET A 244 -9.41 11.68 11.27
CA MET A 244 -9.71 12.90 10.53
C MET A 244 -8.89 14.10 11.05
N ASP A 245 -8.75 14.20 12.38
CA ASP A 245 -7.91 15.23 12.98
C ASP A 245 -6.42 15.07 12.61
N ALA A 246 -5.91 13.83 12.56
CA ALA A 246 -4.56 13.55 12.08
C ALA A 246 -4.39 13.91 10.59
N CYS A 247 -5.40 13.66 9.76
CA CYS A 247 -5.40 14.09 8.36
C CYS A 247 -5.32 15.62 8.23
N ASN A 248 -6.06 16.36 9.05
CA ASN A 248 -5.99 17.82 9.08
C ASN A 248 -4.60 18.34 9.47
N ARG A 249 -3.96 17.72 10.46
CA ARG A 249 -2.58 18.08 10.86
C ARG A 249 -1.58 17.74 9.74
N TYR A 250 -1.74 16.59 9.09
CA TYR A 250 -0.88 16.17 7.99
C TYR A 250 -0.93 17.14 6.80
N LEU A 251 -2.11 17.66 6.47
CA LEU A 251 -2.31 18.58 5.34
C LEU A 251 -1.43 19.83 5.41
N VAL A 252 -1.05 20.28 6.61
CA VAL A 252 -0.14 21.41 6.79
C VAL A 252 1.23 21.16 6.13
N HIS A 253 1.66 19.90 6.05
CA HIS A 253 2.97 19.48 5.51
C HIS A 253 2.87 18.78 4.16
N ALA A 254 1.66 18.38 3.78
CA ALA A 254 1.40 17.55 2.59
C ALA A 254 1.82 18.26 1.29
N PRO A 255 2.32 17.52 0.29
CA PRO A 255 2.65 18.08 -1.02
C PRO A 255 1.41 18.39 -1.88
N ARG A 256 0.22 18.00 -1.42
CA ARG A 256 -1.09 18.24 -2.04
C ARG A 256 -2.02 18.87 -1.01
N ASP A 257 -3.00 19.61 -1.46
CA ASP A 257 -4.04 20.26 -0.67
C ASP A 257 -5.21 19.35 -0.30
N PHE A 258 -5.06 18.03 -0.52
CA PHE A 258 -6.06 17.02 -0.22
C PHE A 258 -5.45 15.69 0.23
N ILE A 259 -6.23 14.93 1.00
CA ILE A 259 -6.01 13.51 1.31
C ILE A 259 -6.84 12.65 0.36
N THR A 260 -6.29 11.55 -0.11
CA THR A 260 -7.08 10.56 -0.85
C THR A 260 -7.69 9.55 0.12
N PHE A 261 -9.03 9.48 0.17
CA PHE A 261 -9.74 8.45 0.93
C PHE A 261 -10.08 7.28 0.02
N GLU A 262 -9.55 6.11 0.32
CA GLU A 262 -9.84 4.88 -0.38
C GLU A 262 -11.10 4.25 0.26
N TYR A 263 -12.08 3.87 -0.59
CA TYR A 263 -13.34 3.30 -0.16
C TYR A 263 -13.68 2.07 -1.00
N CYS A 264 -13.49 0.89 -0.45
CA CYS A 264 -13.81 -0.38 -1.08
C CYS A 264 -15.34 -0.60 -1.05
N MET A 265 -15.95 -0.76 -2.23
CA MET A 265 -17.41 -0.88 -2.40
C MET A 265 -17.84 -2.34 -2.22
N LEU A 266 -18.51 -2.63 -1.11
CA LEU A 266 -18.92 -3.97 -0.67
C LEU A 266 -20.45 -4.08 -0.70
N ASP A 267 -20.97 -4.97 -1.53
CA ASP A 267 -22.42 -5.14 -1.75
C ASP A 267 -23.15 -5.46 -0.44
N GLY A 268 -24.21 -4.68 -0.16
CA GLY A 268 -25.03 -4.80 1.04
C GLY A 268 -24.33 -4.51 2.37
N VAL A 269 -23.06 -4.04 2.35
CA VAL A 269 -22.28 -3.78 3.57
C VAL A 269 -22.05 -2.29 3.80
N ASN A 270 -21.43 -1.61 2.83
CA ASN A 270 -21.05 -0.20 2.97
C ASN A 270 -21.45 0.67 1.77
N ASP A 271 -22.24 0.15 0.85
CA ASP A 271 -22.56 0.73 -0.45
C ASP A 271 -23.95 1.38 -0.55
N GLN A 272 -24.70 1.45 0.55
CA GLN A 272 -26.05 2.04 0.53
C GLN A 272 -25.98 3.58 0.40
N PRO A 273 -27.05 4.23 -0.16
CA PRO A 273 -27.11 5.68 -0.29
C PRO A 273 -26.89 6.42 1.04
N GLU A 274 -27.37 5.86 2.14
CA GLU A 274 -27.22 6.41 3.49
C GLU A 274 -25.75 6.46 3.90
N HIS A 275 -24.93 5.48 3.47
CA HIS A 275 -23.48 5.49 3.73
C HIS A 275 -22.79 6.62 2.96
N ALA A 276 -23.21 6.92 1.72
CA ALA A 276 -22.68 8.06 0.97
C ALA A 276 -23.06 9.39 1.65
N GLN A 277 -24.31 9.52 2.13
CA GLN A 277 -24.75 10.70 2.86
C GLN A 277 -23.98 10.90 4.18
N GLN A 278 -23.70 9.82 4.91
CA GLN A 278 -22.86 9.87 6.11
C GLN A 278 -21.42 10.31 5.78
N LEU A 279 -20.84 9.86 4.65
CA LEU A 279 -19.53 10.34 4.19
C LEU A 279 -19.54 11.84 3.87
N VAL A 280 -20.62 12.33 3.22
CA VAL A 280 -20.78 13.77 2.97
C VAL A 280 -20.82 14.54 4.29
N ALA A 281 -21.59 14.06 5.28
CA ALA A 281 -21.65 14.67 6.60
C ALA A 281 -20.28 14.66 7.30
N LEU A 282 -19.56 13.52 7.25
CA LEU A 282 -18.22 13.37 7.82
C LEU A 282 -17.22 14.37 7.22
N VAL A 283 -17.21 14.50 5.89
CA VAL A 283 -16.33 15.47 5.22
C VAL A 283 -16.68 16.89 5.63
N ARG A 284 -17.97 17.28 5.64
CA ARG A 284 -18.40 18.62 6.03
C ARG A 284 -18.06 18.96 7.47
N GLN A 285 -18.13 17.97 8.37
CA GLN A 285 -17.80 18.14 9.78
C GLN A 285 -16.30 18.40 10.01
N HIS A 286 -15.43 17.73 9.24
CA HIS A 286 -13.99 17.76 9.46
C HIS A 286 -13.22 18.64 8.48
N ALA A 287 -13.78 18.98 7.32
CA ALA A 287 -13.11 19.86 6.35
C ALA A 287 -13.02 21.29 6.87
N LYS A 288 -11.82 21.73 7.17
CA LYS A 288 -11.54 23.11 7.56
C LYS A 288 -11.11 23.92 6.32
N GLY A 289 -12.11 24.57 5.66
CA GLY A 289 -11.82 25.58 4.65
C GLY A 289 -11.60 25.12 3.21
N GLY A 290 -12.38 24.19 2.68
CA GLY A 290 -12.37 23.84 1.25
C GLY A 290 -12.36 22.35 0.91
N VAL A 291 -11.96 22.00 -0.31
CA VAL A 291 -11.82 20.59 -0.77
C VAL A 291 -10.65 19.94 -0.05
N TRP A 292 -10.97 19.23 0.99
CA TRP A 292 -10.03 18.62 1.92
C TRP A 292 -9.75 17.14 1.60
N GLY A 293 -10.67 16.46 0.93
CA GLY A 293 -10.57 15.04 0.62
C GLY A 293 -11.02 14.72 -0.80
N LYS A 294 -10.35 13.75 -1.39
CA LYS A 294 -10.75 13.10 -2.63
C LYS A 294 -11.09 11.66 -2.32
N PHE A 295 -12.24 11.16 -2.82
CA PHE A 295 -12.60 9.76 -2.69
C PHE A 295 -12.20 8.94 -3.93
N ASN A 296 -11.57 7.81 -3.69
CA ASN A 296 -11.40 6.74 -4.66
C ASN A 296 -12.33 5.59 -4.29
N LEU A 297 -13.39 5.40 -5.04
CA LEU A 297 -14.25 4.24 -4.90
C LEU A 297 -13.59 3.05 -5.62
N ILE A 298 -13.35 1.98 -4.87
CA ILE A 298 -12.70 0.77 -5.37
C ILE A 298 -13.77 -0.32 -5.46
N PRO A 299 -14.21 -0.71 -6.67
CA PRO A 299 -15.03 -1.91 -6.81
C PRO A 299 -14.29 -3.09 -6.17
N PHE A 300 -14.91 -3.79 -5.24
CA PHE A 300 -14.26 -4.88 -4.51
C PHE A 300 -13.78 -5.98 -5.47
N ASN A 301 -12.57 -6.46 -5.24
CA ASN A 301 -12.02 -7.59 -5.97
C ASN A 301 -12.13 -8.85 -5.10
N PRO A 302 -13.08 -9.76 -5.43
CA PRO A 302 -13.33 -10.94 -4.61
C PRO A 302 -12.13 -11.86 -4.50
N PHE A 303 -11.99 -12.50 -3.34
CA PHE A 303 -11.07 -13.61 -3.13
C PHE A 303 -11.75 -14.68 -2.24
N PRO A 304 -11.36 -15.98 -2.31
CA PRO A 304 -12.15 -17.06 -1.72
C PRO A 304 -12.44 -16.91 -0.23
N ALA A 305 -11.51 -16.40 0.55
CA ALA A 305 -11.65 -16.29 2.00
C ALA A 305 -12.46 -15.07 2.49
N SER A 306 -12.85 -14.13 1.61
CA SER A 306 -13.47 -12.87 2.03
C SER A 306 -14.89 -13.02 2.54
N GLY A 307 -15.69 -13.88 1.91
CA GLY A 307 -17.13 -13.96 2.13
C GLY A 307 -17.89 -12.67 1.81
N LEU A 308 -17.30 -11.79 0.99
CA LEU A 308 -17.83 -10.50 0.56
C LEU A 308 -18.06 -10.50 -0.94
N THR A 309 -18.97 -9.65 -1.39
CA THR A 309 -19.33 -9.49 -2.80
C THR A 309 -19.08 -8.07 -3.29
N ARG A 310 -18.83 -7.94 -4.59
CA ARG A 310 -18.64 -6.64 -5.26
C ARG A 310 -20.00 -5.96 -5.46
N SER A 311 -20.07 -4.69 -5.13
CA SER A 311 -21.24 -3.83 -5.46
C SER A 311 -21.45 -3.77 -6.97
N SER A 312 -22.71 -3.70 -7.40
CA SER A 312 -23.05 -3.53 -8.81
C SER A 312 -22.53 -2.18 -9.36
N ALA A 313 -22.26 -2.13 -10.66
CA ALA A 313 -21.79 -0.91 -11.31
C ALA A 313 -22.79 0.26 -11.15
N ALA A 314 -24.09 -0.03 -11.19
CA ALA A 314 -25.14 0.97 -10.94
C ALA A 314 -25.04 1.52 -9.51
N ARG A 315 -24.90 0.66 -8.50
CA ARG A 315 -24.75 1.08 -7.10
C ARG A 315 -23.50 1.94 -6.89
N VAL A 316 -22.37 1.57 -7.50
CA VAL A 316 -21.13 2.37 -7.44
C VAL A 316 -21.33 3.73 -8.10
N ALA A 317 -22.03 3.80 -9.24
CA ALA A 317 -22.32 5.05 -9.93
C ALA A 317 -23.25 5.96 -9.11
N ASP A 318 -24.32 5.42 -8.52
CA ASP A 318 -25.23 6.17 -7.65
C ASP A 318 -24.51 6.72 -6.40
N PHE A 319 -23.67 5.91 -5.78
CA PHE A 319 -22.86 6.30 -4.64
C PHE A 319 -21.89 7.44 -5.01
N ALA A 320 -21.18 7.30 -6.14
CA ALA A 320 -20.29 8.32 -6.66
C ALA A 320 -21.03 9.63 -6.97
N LYS A 321 -22.25 9.52 -7.52
CA LYS A 321 -23.10 10.68 -7.81
C LYS A 321 -23.46 11.46 -6.55
N ILE A 322 -23.87 10.79 -5.46
CA ILE A 322 -24.22 11.45 -4.19
C ILE A 322 -23.02 12.26 -3.65
N LEU A 323 -21.80 11.68 -3.70
CA LEU A 323 -20.60 12.38 -3.25
C LEU A 323 -20.25 13.57 -4.17
N SER A 324 -20.35 13.37 -5.49
CA SER A 324 -20.05 14.42 -6.48
C SER A 324 -21.06 15.56 -6.45
N ASP A 325 -22.35 15.29 -6.29
CA ASP A 325 -23.40 16.29 -6.14
C ASP A 325 -23.21 17.15 -4.86
N ALA A 326 -22.56 16.57 -3.85
CA ALA A 326 -22.16 17.29 -2.63
C ALA A 326 -20.85 18.11 -2.78
N GLY A 327 -20.25 18.15 -3.98
CA GLY A 327 -19.01 18.86 -4.28
C GLY A 327 -17.73 18.11 -3.89
N ILE A 328 -17.83 16.82 -3.55
CA ILE A 328 -16.67 16.00 -3.17
C ILE A 328 -16.05 15.36 -4.42
N VAL A 329 -14.76 15.62 -4.66
CA VAL A 329 -14.04 15.01 -5.78
C VAL A 329 -14.03 13.49 -5.62
N THR A 330 -14.68 12.80 -6.54
CA THR A 330 -14.86 11.34 -6.47
C THR A 330 -14.42 10.68 -7.77
N THR A 331 -13.62 9.61 -7.65
CA THR A 331 -13.20 8.79 -8.79
C THR A 331 -13.54 7.33 -8.51
N VAL A 332 -13.97 6.62 -9.55
CA VAL A 332 -14.13 5.15 -9.49
C VAL A 332 -12.89 4.53 -10.11
N ARG A 333 -12.17 3.70 -9.34
CA ARG A 333 -10.97 3.02 -9.83
C ARG A 333 -11.35 1.97 -10.87
N LYS A 334 -10.65 2.00 -11.99
CA LYS A 334 -10.68 0.91 -12.95
C LYS A 334 -9.83 -0.24 -12.41
N THR A 335 -10.39 -1.43 -12.35
CA THR A 335 -9.63 -2.65 -11.99
C THR A 335 -8.53 -2.88 -13.01
N ARG A 336 -7.33 -3.20 -12.56
CA ARG A 336 -6.15 -3.53 -13.37
C ARG A 336 -5.61 -4.88 -12.93
N GLY A 337 -5.15 -5.70 -13.89
CA GLY A 337 -4.57 -6.99 -13.58
C GLY A 337 -5.54 -7.99 -12.90
N ASP A 338 -6.84 -7.90 -13.21
CA ASP A 338 -7.88 -8.75 -12.60
C ASP A 338 -7.68 -10.25 -12.96
N ASP A 339 -7.18 -10.51 -14.17
CA ASP A 339 -6.91 -11.85 -14.68
C ASP A 339 -5.67 -12.53 -14.07
N ILE A 340 -4.90 -11.80 -13.28
CA ILE A 340 -3.69 -12.30 -12.61
C ILE A 340 -3.70 -12.06 -11.09
N ASP A 341 -4.86 -11.76 -10.49
CA ASP A 341 -5.01 -11.42 -9.07
C ASP A 341 -4.04 -10.29 -8.61
N ALA A 342 -3.87 -9.27 -9.45
CA ALA A 342 -2.99 -8.13 -9.16
C ALA A 342 -3.73 -6.89 -8.69
N ALA A 343 -5.05 -6.95 -8.54
CA ALA A 343 -5.86 -5.82 -8.14
C ALA A 343 -5.72 -5.52 -6.63
N CYS A 344 -6.09 -4.31 -6.23
CA CYS A 344 -6.04 -3.88 -4.83
C CYS A 344 -6.82 -4.84 -3.92
N GLY A 345 -6.20 -5.27 -2.83
CA GLY A 345 -6.76 -6.20 -1.86
C GLY A 345 -6.61 -7.68 -2.20
N GLN A 346 -6.12 -8.03 -3.40
CA GLN A 346 -5.92 -9.43 -3.82
C GLN A 346 -4.51 -9.96 -3.55
N LEU A 347 -3.53 -9.09 -3.31
CA LEU A 347 -2.15 -9.52 -3.13
C LEU A 347 -1.99 -10.53 -1.99
N ALA A 348 -1.40 -11.65 -2.31
CA ALA A 348 -1.29 -12.82 -1.46
C ALA A 348 0.04 -13.53 -1.70
N GLY A 349 1.12 -13.02 -1.11
CA GLY A 349 2.41 -13.70 -1.11
C GLY A 349 2.39 -14.97 -0.25
N ASP A 350 3.53 -15.62 -0.11
CA ASP A 350 3.71 -16.69 0.87
C ASP A 350 4.09 -16.07 2.21
N VAL A 351 3.29 -16.32 3.25
CA VAL A 351 3.46 -15.69 4.57
C VAL A 351 3.34 -16.69 5.70
N ARG A 352 4.33 -16.72 6.57
CA ARG A 352 4.28 -17.50 7.82
C ARG A 352 3.63 -16.63 8.91
N ASP A 353 2.31 -16.80 9.13
CA ASP A 353 1.59 -16.02 10.15
C ASP A 353 2.10 -16.30 11.57
N ARG A 354 2.80 -15.32 12.16
CA ARG A 354 3.29 -15.36 13.55
C ARG A 354 2.32 -14.74 14.55
N THR A 355 1.28 -14.08 14.07
CA THR A 355 0.33 -13.31 14.90
C THR A 355 -1.01 -14.01 15.08
N HIS A 356 -1.23 -15.12 14.37
CA HIS A 356 -2.51 -15.85 14.32
C HIS A 356 -3.71 -14.98 13.91
N VAL A 357 -3.46 -13.87 13.17
CA VAL A 357 -4.52 -12.98 12.66
C VAL A 357 -5.42 -13.74 11.71
N GLY A 358 -4.86 -14.54 10.79
CA GLY A 358 -5.62 -15.36 9.87
C GLY A 358 -6.59 -16.33 10.58
N GLN A 359 -6.12 -17.02 11.62
CA GLN A 359 -6.96 -17.91 12.43
C GLN A 359 -8.09 -17.16 13.15
N ARG A 360 -7.79 -15.98 13.75
CA ARG A 360 -8.81 -15.14 14.39
C ARG A 360 -9.85 -14.63 13.42
N MET A 361 -9.48 -14.32 12.19
CA MET A 361 -10.40 -13.89 11.14
C MET A 361 -11.31 -15.05 10.71
N ALA A 362 -10.77 -16.26 10.49
CA ALA A 362 -11.53 -17.44 10.17
C ALA A 362 -12.59 -17.77 11.24
N LEU A 363 -12.21 -17.73 12.53
CA LEU A 363 -13.14 -17.93 13.65
C LEU A 363 -14.26 -16.87 13.69
N ARG A 364 -13.97 -15.61 13.42
CA ARG A 364 -14.98 -14.54 13.34
C ARG A 364 -15.95 -14.76 12.19
N GLN A 365 -15.47 -15.23 11.04
CA GLN A 365 -16.30 -15.53 9.88
C GLN A 365 -17.26 -16.70 10.17
N THR A 366 -16.77 -17.77 10.78
CA THR A 366 -17.59 -18.93 11.22
C THR A 366 -18.69 -18.49 12.20
N ALA A 367 -18.36 -17.67 13.20
CA ALA A 367 -19.31 -17.17 14.18
C ALA A 367 -20.41 -16.27 13.53
N ARG A 368 -20.09 -15.53 12.47
CA ARG A 368 -21.06 -14.72 11.72
C ARG A 368 -22.00 -15.57 10.90
N THR A 369 -21.46 -16.55 10.17
CA THR A 369 -22.27 -17.49 9.39
C THR A 369 -23.25 -18.20 10.32
N ALA A 370 -22.82 -18.63 11.49
CA ALA A 370 -23.69 -19.24 12.50
C ALA A 370 -24.80 -18.28 12.98
N ARG A 371 -24.48 -16.98 13.23
CA ARG A 371 -25.49 -15.98 13.60
C ARG A 371 -26.50 -15.71 12.48
N THR A 372 -26.06 -15.63 11.23
CA THR A 372 -26.95 -15.42 10.07
C THR A 372 -27.89 -16.59 9.87
N VAL A 373 -27.47 -17.82 10.15
CA VAL A 373 -28.32 -19.02 10.09
C VAL A 373 -29.39 -19.01 11.20
N MET A 374 -29.10 -18.46 12.38
CA MET A 374 -30.05 -18.37 13.50
C MET A 374 -31.13 -17.30 13.34
N ILE A 375 -30.97 -16.34 12.43
CA ILE A 375 -31.91 -15.20 12.20
C ILE A 375 -32.77 -15.46 10.95
N LYS A 376 -33.02 -16.68 10.52
CA LYS A 376 -34.08 -16.95 9.54
C LYS A 376 -35.43 -16.73 10.20
N PRO A 377 -36.32 -15.87 9.61
CA PRO A 377 -37.62 -15.61 10.21
C PRO A 377 -38.44 -16.90 10.27
N VAL A 378 -38.99 -17.16 11.45
CA VAL A 378 -40.04 -18.17 11.61
C VAL A 378 -41.21 -17.72 10.77
N THR A 379 -41.52 -18.45 9.71
CA THR A 379 -42.71 -18.18 8.90
C THR A 379 -43.93 -18.51 9.77
N VAL A 380 -44.57 -17.45 10.27
CA VAL A 380 -45.88 -17.61 10.98
C VAL A 380 -46.93 -17.93 9.92
N PHE A 381 -47.36 -19.17 9.91
CA PHE A 381 -48.53 -19.60 9.13
C PHE A 381 -49.78 -18.91 9.72
N ALA A 382 -50.33 -17.95 9.00
CA ALA A 382 -51.64 -17.36 9.31
C ALA A 382 -52.69 -18.47 9.12
N LYS A 383 -53.43 -18.80 10.19
CA LYS A 383 -54.64 -19.64 10.13
C LYS A 383 -55.66 -18.94 9.26
N GLN A 384 -56.18 -19.63 8.24
CA GLN A 384 -57.35 -19.19 7.49
C GLN A 384 -58.57 -19.20 8.40
N PRO A 385 -59.50 -18.24 8.28
CA PRO A 385 -60.79 -18.26 8.96
C PRO A 385 -61.63 -19.40 8.37
N GLN A 386 -62.23 -20.24 9.24
CA GLN A 386 -63.31 -21.17 8.86
C GLN A 386 -64.59 -20.34 8.73
N GLU A 387 -65.16 -20.31 7.52
CA GLU A 387 -66.52 -19.85 7.30
C GLU A 387 -67.48 -20.89 7.87
N HIS A 388 -68.46 -20.39 8.67
CA HIS A 388 -69.74 -21.06 8.99
C HIS A 388 -70.87 -20.31 8.29
#